data_6315f6153b1c52a94fe898b6ba698f33
#
_entry.id   6315f6153b1c52a94fe898b6ba698f33
#
_cell.length_a   1.000
_cell.length_b   1.000
_cell.length_c   1.000
_cell.angle_alpha   90.00
_cell.angle_beta   90.00
_cell.angle_gamma   90.00
#
_symmetry.space_group_name_H-M   'P 1'
#
loop_
_entity.id
_entity.type
_entity.pdbx_description
1 polymer ?
#
loop_
_entity_poly.entity_id
_entity_poly.type
_entity_poly.pdbx_seq_one_letter_code
_entity_poly.pdbx_strand_id
1 'polypeptide(L)'
;MQQFKVGICEIENNYMLGLMAQINSDMSNCFIAIAFSAKEALMEYLETGTLDLLMVPEGFQWDATDRGSYDGRLIYMTDEPMAEPNPGDISIYKYQKVSSIIKTLNSIIVGSENTLKDKLYKVYAVVSPVGRSGKTKLAMALCSNDEVRGGLYIGCEEYGYRDVNTMADIMFLVKSRSDGLVDFLEGSVETVEGSNMGMIRSALSYQDIREMEREDFSWFIDRLVEWGRYTTIVFDIGGGALSDVEIFRCFHRIFMPVLNDTISIRKLDAFDAMLERKHMDKTRRAITRVNVPDCEFEEPEMLRLVDGLNV
;
A
#
# COMPACT_ATOMS: atom_id res chain seq x y z
N MET A 1 7.50 4.54 -11.01
CA MET A 1 7.45 4.00 -9.63
C MET A 1 8.35 4.83 -8.74
N GLN A 2 7.86 5.37 -7.66
CA GLN A 2 8.73 6.07 -6.70
C GLN A 2 9.48 5.01 -5.90
N GLN A 3 10.79 4.93 -6.09
CA GLN A 3 11.67 4.05 -5.34
C GLN A 3 12.28 4.84 -4.19
N PHE A 4 12.29 4.26 -2.97
CA PHE A 4 12.96 4.88 -1.84
C PHE A 4 14.46 4.62 -1.92
N LYS A 5 15.22 5.67 -1.80
CA LYS A 5 16.66 5.60 -1.77
C LYS A 5 17.13 5.32 -0.35
N VAL A 6 17.76 4.18 -0.17
CA VAL A 6 18.36 3.75 1.10
C VAL A 6 19.86 3.89 1.00
N GLY A 7 20.43 4.85 1.72
CA GLY A 7 21.88 4.94 1.89
C GLY A 7 22.35 3.88 2.89
N ILE A 8 23.42 3.17 2.57
CA ILE A 8 24.09 2.25 3.48
C ILE A 8 25.52 2.74 3.65
N CYS A 9 25.82 3.29 4.82
CA CYS A 9 27.17 3.72 5.19
C CYS A 9 27.73 2.73 6.21
N GLU A 10 28.68 1.89 5.80
CA GLU A 10 29.22 0.83 6.66
C GLU A 10 30.72 0.64 6.36
N ILE A 11 31.49 0.39 7.42
CA ILE A 11 32.94 0.19 7.34
C ILE A 11 33.29 -1.19 6.73
N GLU A 12 32.45 -2.18 6.98
CA GLU A 12 32.62 -3.53 6.43
C GLU A 12 32.15 -3.59 4.96
N ASN A 13 33.04 -3.28 4.03
CA ASN A 13 32.73 -3.17 2.61
C ASN A 13 32.05 -4.43 2.04
N ASN A 14 32.44 -5.64 2.45
CA ASN A 14 31.85 -6.87 1.94
C ASN A 14 30.41 -7.05 2.39
N TYR A 15 30.10 -6.73 3.64
CA TYR A 15 28.74 -6.74 4.16
C TYR A 15 27.87 -5.70 3.45
N MET A 16 28.35 -4.47 3.38
CA MET A 16 27.66 -3.34 2.75
C MET A 16 27.27 -3.64 1.29
N LEU A 17 28.26 -4.08 0.48
CA LEU A 17 28.02 -4.40 -0.93
C LEU A 17 27.11 -5.62 -1.10
N GLY A 18 27.21 -6.62 -0.23
CA GLY A 18 26.32 -7.78 -0.21
C GLY A 18 24.88 -7.40 0.11
N LEU A 19 24.66 -6.57 1.13
CA LEU A 19 23.34 -6.08 1.50
C LEU A 19 22.72 -5.22 0.38
N MET A 20 23.51 -4.27 -0.16
CA MET A 20 23.08 -3.44 -1.29
C MET A 20 22.67 -4.30 -2.50
N ALA A 21 23.50 -5.28 -2.88
CA ALA A 21 23.21 -6.14 -4.02
C ALA A 21 21.93 -6.95 -3.81
N GLN A 22 21.70 -7.48 -2.60
CA GLN A 22 20.49 -8.25 -2.29
C GLN A 22 19.24 -7.37 -2.26
N ILE A 23 19.29 -6.17 -1.68
CA ILE A 23 18.17 -5.22 -1.72
C ILE A 23 17.85 -4.86 -3.18
N ASN A 24 18.84 -4.54 -4.00
CA ASN A 24 18.64 -4.13 -5.39
C ASN A 24 18.24 -5.28 -6.34
N SER A 25 18.55 -6.53 -5.99
CA SER A 25 18.15 -7.69 -6.79
C SER A 25 16.73 -8.17 -6.52
N ASP A 26 16.17 -7.82 -5.38
CA ASP A 26 14.81 -8.19 -5.01
C ASP A 26 13.80 -7.21 -5.63
N MET A 27 13.32 -7.57 -6.80
CA MET A 27 12.31 -6.79 -7.55
C MET A 27 10.99 -6.63 -6.79
N SER A 28 10.77 -7.38 -5.70
CA SER A 28 9.55 -7.29 -4.90
C SER A 28 9.57 -6.14 -3.88
N ASN A 29 10.71 -5.49 -3.64
CA ASN A 29 10.80 -4.36 -2.73
C ASN A 29 10.85 -3.00 -3.45
N CYS A 30 10.54 -1.92 -2.72
CA CYS A 30 10.49 -0.54 -3.23
C CYS A 30 11.78 0.24 -3.02
N PHE A 31 12.85 -0.43 -2.63
CA PHE A 31 14.10 0.23 -2.26
C PHE A 31 15.13 0.19 -3.37
N ILE A 32 15.87 1.29 -3.51
CA ILE A 32 17.16 1.32 -4.19
C ILE A 32 18.21 1.60 -3.12
N ALA A 33 19.08 0.64 -2.89
CA ALA A 33 20.18 0.78 -1.96
C ALA A 33 21.41 1.38 -2.66
N ILE A 34 22.02 2.36 -2.01
CA ILE A 34 23.25 3.05 -2.44
C ILE A 34 24.27 2.90 -1.32
N ALA A 35 25.44 2.37 -1.63
CA ALA A 35 26.50 2.09 -0.66
C ALA A 35 27.51 3.23 -0.58
N PHE A 36 27.89 3.59 0.64
CA PHE A 36 28.91 4.61 0.93
C PHE A 36 29.97 4.00 1.84
N SER A 37 31.19 3.88 1.35
CA SER A 37 32.33 3.31 2.08
C SER A 37 32.96 4.27 3.10
N ALA A 38 32.56 5.56 3.07
CA ALA A 38 33.05 6.58 3.98
C ALA A 38 32.01 7.70 4.13
N LYS A 39 32.08 8.42 5.26
CA LYS A 39 31.20 9.55 5.56
C LYS A 39 31.34 10.66 4.51
N GLU A 40 32.56 10.90 4.03
CA GLU A 40 32.86 11.93 3.04
C GLU A 40 32.11 11.70 1.73
N ALA A 41 32.09 10.45 1.25
CA ALA A 41 31.33 10.07 0.05
C ALA A 41 29.82 10.21 0.21
N LEU A 42 29.30 9.93 1.41
CA LEU A 42 27.90 10.16 1.76
C LEU A 42 27.59 11.66 1.73
N MET A 43 28.44 12.51 2.33
CA MET A 43 28.23 13.95 2.37
C MET A 43 28.26 14.57 0.98
N GLU A 44 29.22 14.19 0.14
CA GLU A 44 29.29 14.61 -1.26
C GLU A 44 28.03 14.23 -2.04
N TYR A 45 27.50 13.03 -1.81
CA TYR A 45 26.23 12.61 -2.43
C TYR A 45 25.05 13.46 -1.97
N LEU A 46 24.98 13.82 -0.68
CA LEU A 46 23.88 14.61 -0.11
C LEU A 46 23.87 16.08 -0.60
N GLU A 47 24.97 16.60 -1.15
CA GLU A 47 24.99 17.93 -1.78
C GLU A 47 24.11 18.02 -3.03
N THR A 48 23.96 16.91 -3.77
CA THR A 48 23.25 16.87 -5.06
C THR A 48 22.14 15.85 -5.14
N GLY A 49 22.10 14.90 -4.22
CA GLY A 49 21.16 13.79 -4.15
C GLY A 49 20.33 13.80 -2.86
N THR A 50 19.31 12.98 -2.83
CA THR A 50 18.45 12.77 -1.65
C THR A 50 18.42 11.31 -1.27
N LEU A 51 18.33 11.03 0.02
CA LEU A 51 18.07 9.70 0.59
C LEU A 51 16.85 9.77 1.47
N ASP A 52 15.97 8.79 1.36
CA ASP A 52 14.78 8.68 2.21
C ASP A 52 15.12 8.02 3.55
N LEU A 53 15.98 7.01 3.52
CA LEU A 53 16.48 6.28 4.68
C LEU A 53 18.01 6.22 4.62
N LEU A 54 18.67 6.28 5.78
CA LEU A 54 20.11 6.13 5.89
C LEU A 54 20.45 5.14 7.00
N MET A 55 21.08 4.04 6.61
CA MET A 55 21.58 3.00 7.51
C MET A 55 23.04 3.28 7.82
N VAL A 56 23.39 3.39 9.11
CA VAL A 56 24.75 3.71 9.57
C VAL A 56 25.17 2.74 10.69
N PRO A 57 26.47 2.50 10.93
CA PRO A 57 26.92 1.69 12.04
C PRO A 57 26.62 2.36 13.40
N GLU A 58 26.53 1.59 14.45
CA GLU A 58 26.20 2.04 15.80
C GLU A 58 27.08 3.20 16.30
N GLY A 59 28.33 3.22 15.93
CA GLY A 59 29.28 4.27 16.31
C GLY A 59 29.33 5.49 15.37
N PHE A 60 28.41 5.62 14.41
CA PHE A 60 28.43 6.69 13.44
C PHE A 60 28.16 8.06 14.08
N GLN A 61 29.11 8.98 13.93
CA GLN A 61 29.02 10.31 14.52
C GLN A 61 28.54 11.34 13.48
N TRP A 62 27.41 11.96 13.79
CA TRP A 62 26.92 13.14 13.13
C TRP A 62 27.29 14.38 13.95
N ASP A 63 27.90 15.37 13.35
CA ASP A 63 27.96 16.69 13.95
C ASP A 63 26.70 17.52 13.60
N ALA A 64 26.59 18.72 14.19
CA ALA A 64 25.43 19.58 14.00
C ALA A 64 25.31 20.10 12.55
N THR A 65 26.43 20.18 11.81
CA THR A 65 26.47 20.62 10.42
C THR A 65 25.97 19.52 9.49
N ASP A 66 26.37 18.29 9.74
CA ASP A 66 25.95 17.11 8.99
C ASP A 66 24.43 16.89 9.08
N ARG A 67 23.87 17.06 10.28
CA ARG A 67 22.41 16.92 10.51
C ARG A 67 21.57 17.91 9.73
N GLY A 68 22.10 19.10 9.44
CA GLY A 68 21.42 20.10 8.61
C GLY A 68 21.36 19.74 7.13
N SER A 69 22.14 18.76 6.69
CA SER A 69 22.22 18.33 5.29
C SER A 69 21.37 17.09 4.97
N TYR A 70 20.71 16.48 5.96
CA TYR A 70 19.94 15.27 5.79
C TYR A 70 18.59 15.33 6.50
N ASP A 71 17.52 15.30 5.72
CA ASP A 71 16.12 15.37 6.19
C ASP A 71 15.47 13.98 6.34
N GLY A 72 16.15 12.90 5.94
CA GLY A 72 15.63 11.54 5.97
C GLY A 72 15.75 10.88 7.36
N ARG A 73 15.37 9.60 7.43
CA ARG A 73 15.43 8.83 8.68
C ARG A 73 16.74 8.10 8.83
N LEU A 74 17.32 8.25 10.02
CA LEU A 74 18.53 7.56 10.42
C LEU A 74 18.21 6.23 11.09
N ILE A 75 18.92 5.18 10.69
CA ILE A 75 18.75 3.82 11.19
C ILE A 75 20.12 3.29 11.58
N TYR A 76 20.27 2.88 12.82
CA TYR A 76 21.53 2.32 13.31
C TYR A 76 21.60 0.82 13.06
N MET A 77 22.67 0.38 12.40
CA MET A 77 22.97 -1.05 12.25
C MET A 77 23.76 -1.52 13.45
N THR A 78 23.22 -2.49 14.20
CA THR A 78 23.79 -2.98 15.45
C THR A 78 24.39 -4.38 15.27
N ASP A 79 25.47 -4.67 16.00
CA ASP A 79 26.11 -5.98 16.03
C ASP A 79 25.46 -6.95 17.01
N GLU A 80 24.64 -6.43 17.93
CA GLU A 80 23.90 -7.22 18.91
C GLU A 80 22.38 -7.09 18.66
N PRO A 81 21.61 -8.19 18.80
CA PRO A 81 20.16 -8.13 18.78
C PRO A 81 19.63 -7.26 19.91
N MET A 82 18.64 -6.41 19.63
CA MET A 82 17.99 -5.50 20.59
C MET A 82 18.89 -4.41 21.18
N ALA A 83 20.04 -4.11 20.58
CA ALA A 83 20.81 -2.94 20.98
C ALA A 83 20.08 -1.67 20.58
N GLU A 84 19.92 -0.76 21.53
CA GLU A 84 19.42 0.61 21.29
C GLU A 84 20.56 1.58 21.56
N PRO A 85 21.22 2.14 20.53
CA PRO A 85 22.35 3.06 20.73
C PRO A 85 22.00 4.27 21.59
N ASN A 86 20.77 4.80 21.41
CA ASN A 86 20.18 5.79 22.31
C ASN A 86 18.66 5.54 22.45
N PRO A 87 18.03 5.98 23.54
CA PRO A 87 16.59 5.84 23.70
C PRO A 87 15.82 6.55 22.59
N GLY A 88 15.02 5.78 21.83
CA GLY A 88 14.22 6.27 20.74
C GLY A 88 14.89 6.24 19.36
N ASP A 89 16.14 5.79 19.25
CA ASP A 89 16.77 5.54 17.95
C ASP A 89 16.19 4.29 17.29
N ILE A 90 16.10 4.34 15.97
CA ILE A 90 15.72 3.17 15.19
C ILE A 90 16.95 2.32 14.95
N SER A 91 16.89 1.05 15.31
CA SER A 91 18.00 0.11 15.13
C SER A 91 17.61 -1.14 14.35
N ILE A 92 18.57 -1.69 13.60
CA ILE A 92 18.43 -2.93 12.86
C ILE A 92 19.65 -3.81 13.15
N TYR A 93 19.41 -5.04 13.60
CA TYR A 93 20.48 -6.03 13.78
C TYR A 93 21.06 -6.44 12.41
N LYS A 94 22.41 -6.34 12.23
CA LYS A 94 23.08 -6.59 10.95
C LYS A 94 22.93 -8.03 10.45
N TYR A 95 23.14 -9.01 11.32
CA TYR A 95 23.31 -10.42 10.96
C TYR A 95 21.98 -11.19 10.94
N GLN A 96 20.95 -10.59 10.36
CA GLN A 96 19.65 -11.22 10.13
C GLN A 96 19.39 -11.42 8.63
N LYS A 97 18.32 -12.13 8.29
CA LYS A 97 17.91 -12.32 6.89
C LYS A 97 17.61 -10.97 6.25
N VAL A 98 18.04 -10.74 5.02
CA VAL A 98 17.76 -9.50 4.29
C VAL A 98 16.26 -9.24 4.13
N SER A 99 15.45 -10.29 3.98
CA SER A 99 13.98 -10.18 4.00
C SER A 99 13.44 -9.57 5.31
N SER A 100 14.08 -9.85 6.45
CA SER A 100 13.72 -9.22 7.74
C SER A 100 14.15 -7.75 7.79
N ILE A 101 15.31 -7.41 7.24
CA ILE A 101 15.76 -6.02 7.10
C ILE A 101 14.78 -5.24 6.24
N ILE A 102 14.39 -5.78 5.08
CA ILE A 102 13.41 -5.16 4.18
C ILE A 102 12.04 -4.98 4.88
N LYS A 103 11.58 -5.98 5.65
CA LYS A 103 10.36 -5.84 6.46
C LYS A 103 10.48 -4.69 7.48
N THR A 104 11.61 -4.55 8.14
CA THR A 104 11.85 -3.46 9.10
C THR A 104 11.92 -2.10 8.38
N LEU A 105 12.59 -2.00 7.25
CA LEU A 105 12.62 -0.77 6.43
C LEU A 105 11.20 -0.37 5.99
N ASN A 106 10.38 -1.33 5.56
CA ASN A 106 8.98 -1.10 5.24
C ASN A 106 8.21 -0.56 6.46
N SER A 107 8.38 -1.17 7.65
CA SER A 107 7.69 -0.71 8.87
C SER A 107 8.12 0.69 9.31
N ILE A 108 9.39 1.07 9.10
CA ILE A 108 9.91 2.41 9.37
C ILE A 108 9.25 3.45 8.46
N ILE A 109 9.09 3.12 7.18
CA ILE A 109 8.37 3.98 6.21
C ILE A 109 6.90 4.10 6.58
N VAL A 110 6.28 2.99 6.94
CA VAL A 110 4.87 2.92 7.35
C VAL A 110 4.61 3.65 8.67
N GLY A 111 5.52 3.56 9.63
CA GLY A 111 5.44 4.23 10.93
C GLY A 111 5.75 5.72 10.91
N SER A 112 6.27 6.25 9.79
CA SER A 112 6.50 7.69 9.62
C SER A 112 5.25 8.36 9.13
N GLU A 113 4.77 9.37 9.86
CA GLU A 113 3.62 10.23 9.56
C GLU A 113 3.02 10.06 8.14
N ASN A 114 1.72 10.01 8.02
CA ASN A 114 0.89 9.69 6.83
C ASN A 114 1.45 10.09 5.44
N THR A 115 2.40 11.00 5.36
CA THR A 115 2.93 11.56 4.11
C THR A 115 3.84 10.62 3.30
N LEU A 116 4.61 9.72 3.93
CA LEU A 116 5.48 8.77 3.20
C LEU A 116 4.73 7.49 2.85
N LYS A 117 3.86 7.04 3.76
CA LYS A 117 2.94 5.92 3.54
C LYS A 117 2.04 6.21 2.32
N ASP A 118 1.45 7.41 2.27
CA ASP A 118 0.58 7.86 1.18
C ASP A 118 1.30 7.98 -0.18
N LYS A 119 2.62 8.15 -0.17
CA LYS A 119 3.43 8.22 -1.40
C LYS A 119 3.80 6.84 -1.95
N LEU A 120 3.92 5.83 -1.08
CA LEU A 120 4.38 4.51 -1.47
C LEU A 120 3.23 3.57 -1.83
N TYR A 121 2.23 3.52 -0.97
CA TYR A 121 1.10 2.61 -1.12
C TYR A 121 -0.10 3.36 -1.67
N LYS A 122 -0.66 2.82 -2.72
CA LYS A 122 -1.86 3.34 -3.36
C LYS A 122 -3.04 2.48 -2.90
N VAL A 123 -3.82 2.99 -1.95
CA VAL A 123 -5.00 2.29 -1.43
C VAL A 123 -6.24 2.98 -1.98
N TYR A 124 -6.93 2.29 -2.87
CA TYR A 124 -8.07 2.81 -3.61
C TYR A 124 -9.35 2.05 -3.27
N ALA A 125 -10.47 2.76 -3.33
CA ALA A 125 -11.78 2.14 -3.38
C ALA A 125 -12.41 2.39 -4.76
N VAL A 126 -13.06 1.38 -5.30
CA VAL A 126 -13.95 1.51 -6.44
C VAL A 126 -15.36 1.25 -5.93
N VAL A 127 -16.21 2.26 -5.99
CA VAL A 127 -17.58 2.21 -5.47
C VAL A 127 -18.54 2.95 -6.39
N SER A 128 -19.76 2.47 -6.53
CA SER A 128 -20.80 3.19 -7.23
C SER A 128 -22.18 2.84 -6.66
N PRO A 129 -23.06 3.83 -6.48
CA PRO A 129 -24.47 3.58 -6.16
C PRO A 129 -25.24 3.02 -7.35
N VAL A 130 -24.58 2.94 -8.52
CA VAL A 130 -25.16 2.45 -9.76
C VAL A 130 -24.65 1.04 -10.03
N GLY A 131 -25.58 0.09 -10.18
CA GLY A 131 -25.24 -1.28 -10.59
C GLY A 131 -24.79 -1.34 -12.03
N ARG A 132 -23.95 -2.32 -12.38
CA ARG A 132 -23.45 -2.58 -13.75
C ARG A 132 -22.70 -1.40 -14.36
N SER A 133 -22.12 -0.55 -13.57
CA SER A 133 -21.33 0.62 -13.99
C SER A 133 -19.87 0.30 -14.33
N GLY A 134 -19.45 -0.97 -14.23
CA GLY A 134 -18.07 -1.40 -14.52
C GLY A 134 -17.11 -1.36 -13.35
N LYS A 135 -17.61 -1.34 -12.08
CA LYS A 135 -16.78 -1.30 -10.87
C LYS A 135 -15.66 -2.35 -10.87
N THR A 136 -16.02 -3.62 -10.97
CA THR A 136 -15.07 -4.75 -10.91
C THR A 136 -14.04 -4.67 -12.03
N LYS A 137 -14.46 -4.37 -13.26
CA LYS A 137 -13.55 -4.19 -14.39
C LYS A 137 -12.55 -3.07 -14.16
N LEU A 138 -13.00 -1.92 -13.64
CA LEU A 138 -12.11 -0.80 -13.28
C LEU A 138 -11.17 -1.16 -12.13
N ALA A 139 -11.67 -1.84 -11.10
CA ALA A 139 -10.84 -2.25 -9.95
C ALA A 139 -9.73 -3.22 -10.39
N MET A 140 -10.04 -4.19 -11.24
CA MET A 140 -9.06 -5.12 -11.80
C MET A 140 -8.05 -4.39 -12.71
N ALA A 141 -8.49 -3.47 -13.55
CA ALA A 141 -7.60 -2.67 -14.40
C ALA A 141 -6.65 -1.79 -13.58
N LEU A 142 -7.11 -1.19 -12.48
CA LEU A 142 -6.24 -0.43 -11.56
C LEU A 142 -5.17 -1.31 -10.91
N CYS A 143 -5.49 -2.57 -10.59
CA CYS A 143 -4.51 -3.53 -10.08
C CYS A 143 -3.50 -3.98 -11.14
N SER A 144 -3.95 -4.21 -12.38
CA SER A 144 -3.09 -4.67 -13.47
C SER A 144 -2.12 -3.61 -13.98
N ASN A 145 -2.40 -2.32 -13.72
CA ASN A 145 -1.55 -1.20 -14.15
C ASN A 145 -0.21 -1.12 -13.39
N ASP A 146 -0.04 -1.84 -12.29
CA ASP A 146 1.25 -1.97 -11.60
C ASP A 146 2.03 -3.16 -12.21
N GLU A 147 2.72 -2.92 -13.32
CA GLU A 147 3.46 -3.94 -14.08
C GLU A 147 4.60 -4.58 -13.27
N VAL A 148 5.15 -3.87 -12.28
CA VAL A 148 6.36 -4.31 -11.56
C VAL A 148 6.03 -5.22 -10.39
N ARG A 149 5.03 -4.87 -9.57
CA ARG A 149 4.66 -5.63 -8.37
C ARG A 149 3.30 -6.28 -8.47
N GLY A 150 2.50 -5.88 -9.45
CA GLY A 150 1.09 -6.18 -9.50
C GLY A 150 0.32 -5.47 -8.39
N GLY A 151 -0.98 -5.33 -8.55
CA GLY A 151 -1.87 -4.82 -7.53
C GLY A 151 -2.56 -5.96 -6.77
N LEU A 152 -3.10 -5.65 -5.59
CA LEU A 152 -3.98 -6.54 -4.85
C LEU A 152 -5.43 -6.09 -5.03
N TYR A 153 -6.21 -6.92 -5.71
CA TYR A 153 -7.65 -6.78 -5.79
C TYR A 153 -8.32 -7.40 -4.56
N ILE A 154 -9.21 -6.65 -3.91
CA ILE A 154 -9.98 -7.10 -2.76
C ILE A 154 -11.46 -6.90 -3.06
N GLY A 155 -12.17 -8.02 -3.27
CA GLY A 155 -13.60 -8.00 -3.52
C GLY A 155 -14.39 -7.78 -2.22
N CYS A 156 -15.20 -6.72 -2.19
CA CYS A 156 -16.15 -6.40 -1.13
C CYS A 156 -17.57 -6.21 -1.72
N GLU A 157 -17.92 -7.06 -2.66
CA GLU A 157 -19.28 -7.12 -3.25
C GLU A 157 -20.23 -7.88 -2.34
N GLU A 158 -21.54 -7.66 -2.52
CA GLU A 158 -22.59 -8.28 -1.69
C GLU A 158 -22.65 -9.80 -1.83
N TYR A 159 -22.25 -10.34 -2.96
CA TYR A 159 -22.34 -11.76 -3.28
C TYR A 159 -21.07 -12.26 -3.99
N GLY A 160 -20.37 -13.19 -3.34
CA GLY A 160 -19.32 -13.98 -3.96
C GLY A 160 -19.91 -15.16 -4.76
N TYR A 161 -19.18 -15.66 -5.73
CA TYR A 161 -19.67 -16.75 -6.61
C TYR A 161 -18.76 -17.99 -6.64
N ARG A 162 -17.96 -18.22 -5.60
CA ARG A 162 -17.15 -19.43 -5.44
C ARG A 162 -17.26 -20.00 -4.04
N ASP A 163 -17.06 -21.33 -3.94
CA ASP A 163 -17.20 -22.09 -2.69
C ASP A 163 -16.07 -21.85 -1.66
N VAL A 164 -15.16 -20.92 -1.93
CA VAL A 164 -14.04 -20.59 -1.02
C VAL A 164 -14.38 -19.29 -0.30
N ASN A 165 -14.49 -19.36 1.02
CA ASN A 165 -14.88 -18.23 1.87
C ASN A 165 -13.67 -17.52 2.51
N THR A 166 -12.60 -17.38 1.75
CA THR A 166 -11.34 -16.73 2.20
C THR A 166 -11.58 -15.35 2.81
N MET A 167 -12.52 -14.57 2.26
CA MET A 167 -12.83 -13.25 2.78
C MET A 167 -13.43 -13.31 4.19
N ALA A 168 -14.30 -14.27 4.53
CA ALA A 168 -14.85 -14.40 5.88
C ALA A 168 -13.75 -14.73 6.89
N ASP A 169 -12.80 -15.60 6.53
CA ASP A 169 -11.66 -15.92 7.39
C ASP A 169 -10.77 -14.68 7.60
N ILE A 170 -10.51 -13.90 6.54
CA ILE A 170 -9.81 -12.62 6.65
C ILE A 170 -10.55 -11.67 7.59
N MET A 171 -11.87 -11.49 7.41
CA MET A 171 -12.67 -10.60 8.27
C MET A 171 -12.64 -11.04 9.72
N PHE A 172 -12.68 -12.35 9.99
CA PHE A 172 -12.53 -12.89 11.34
C PHE A 172 -11.16 -12.56 11.95
N LEU A 173 -10.07 -12.74 11.17
CA LEU A 173 -8.71 -12.41 11.62
C LEU A 173 -8.55 -10.90 11.84
N VAL A 174 -9.18 -10.08 11.02
CA VAL A 174 -9.19 -8.61 11.17
C VAL A 174 -9.94 -8.21 12.45
N LYS A 175 -11.15 -8.73 12.67
CA LYS A 175 -11.96 -8.45 13.88
C LYS A 175 -11.24 -8.86 15.16
N SER A 176 -10.54 -9.98 15.13
CA SER A 176 -9.76 -10.48 16.28
C SER A 176 -8.38 -9.83 16.43
N ARG A 177 -7.99 -8.91 15.54
CA ARG A 177 -6.64 -8.29 15.50
C ARG A 177 -5.53 -9.34 15.53
N SER A 178 -5.69 -10.42 14.77
CA SER A 178 -4.78 -11.55 14.79
C SER A 178 -3.45 -11.24 14.08
N ASP A 179 -2.33 -11.51 14.75
CA ASP A 179 -0.99 -11.42 14.15
C ASP A 179 -0.78 -12.43 13.02
N GLY A 180 -1.58 -13.50 12.97
CA GLY A 180 -1.55 -14.52 11.91
C GLY A 180 -2.17 -14.09 10.58
N LEU A 181 -2.68 -12.86 10.46
CA LEU A 181 -3.34 -12.39 9.23
C LEU A 181 -2.37 -12.42 8.02
N VAL A 182 -1.14 -11.96 8.19
CA VAL A 182 -0.16 -11.91 7.09
C VAL A 182 0.20 -13.32 6.60
N ASP A 183 0.44 -14.25 7.51
CA ASP A 183 0.72 -15.65 7.17
C ASP A 183 -0.46 -16.30 6.43
N PHE A 184 -1.69 -15.98 6.85
CA PHE A 184 -2.90 -16.44 6.18
C PHE A 184 -3.01 -15.87 4.76
N LEU A 185 -2.73 -14.57 4.58
CA LEU A 185 -2.75 -13.91 3.27
C LEU A 185 -1.71 -14.51 2.31
N GLU A 186 -0.51 -14.83 2.78
CA GLU A 186 0.54 -15.47 1.97
C GLU A 186 0.08 -16.81 1.36
N GLY A 187 -0.75 -17.56 2.09
CA GLY A 187 -1.28 -18.85 1.63
C GLY A 187 -2.60 -18.78 0.85
N SER A 188 -3.32 -17.66 0.95
CA SER A 188 -4.73 -17.58 0.50
C SER A 188 -4.96 -16.63 -0.68
N VAL A 189 -4.03 -15.70 -0.96
CA VAL A 189 -4.15 -14.79 -2.10
C VAL A 189 -3.91 -15.54 -3.40
N GLU A 190 -4.93 -15.58 -4.25
CA GLU A 190 -4.84 -16.15 -5.58
C GLU A 190 -4.02 -15.22 -6.49
N THR A 191 -3.16 -15.77 -7.35
CA THR A 191 -2.51 -14.99 -8.41
C THR A 191 -3.32 -15.14 -9.69
N VAL A 192 -3.62 -14.03 -10.34
CA VAL A 192 -4.34 -14.04 -11.62
C VAL A 192 -3.39 -14.54 -12.71
N GLU A 193 -3.82 -15.55 -13.47
CA GLU A 193 -3.02 -16.19 -14.51
C GLU A 193 -2.54 -15.15 -15.55
N GLY A 194 -1.26 -15.20 -15.86
CA GLY A 194 -0.64 -14.27 -16.82
C GLY A 194 -0.31 -12.88 -16.27
N SER A 195 -0.52 -12.64 -14.97
CA SER A 195 -0.22 -11.35 -14.36
C SER A 195 0.45 -11.51 -12.99
N ASN A 196 0.98 -10.39 -12.44
CA ASN A 196 1.47 -10.32 -11.06
C ASN A 196 0.37 -9.90 -10.07
N MET A 197 -0.88 -9.81 -10.51
CA MET A 197 -1.99 -9.35 -9.70
C MET A 197 -2.42 -10.41 -8.69
N GLY A 198 -2.50 -10.02 -7.42
CA GLY A 198 -3.12 -10.81 -6.36
C GLY A 198 -4.63 -10.56 -6.29
N MET A 199 -5.39 -11.58 -5.92
CA MET A 199 -6.83 -11.50 -5.81
C MET A 199 -7.36 -12.13 -4.52
N ILE A 200 -8.15 -11.37 -3.78
CA ILE A 200 -9.01 -11.84 -2.70
C ILE A 200 -10.45 -11.65 -3.16
N ARG A 201 -11.16 -12.74 -3.34
CA ARG A 201 -12.56 -12.70 -3.82
C ARG A 201 -13.51 -12.27 -2.71
N SER A 202 -14.66 -11.71 -3.10
CA SER A 202 -15.73 -11.34 -2.18
C SER A 202 -16.20 -12.53 -1.34
N ALA A 203 -16.66 -12.25 -0.11
CA ALA A 203 -17.30 -13.23 0.75
C ALA A 203 -18.55 -13.81 0.08
N LEU A 204 -18.94 -15.02 0.49
CA LEU A 204 -20.21 -15.65 0.07
C LEU A 204 -21.43 -14.88 0.59
N SER A 205 -21.26 -14.17 1.70
CA SER A 205 -22.28 -13.31 2.30
C SER A 205 -21.73 -11.93 2.59
N TYR A 206 -22.44 -10.88 2.20
CA TYR A 206 -22.12 -9.50 2.53
C TYR A 206 -22.13 -9.21 4.04
N GLN A 207 -22.74 -10.08 4.84
CA GLN A 207 -22.86 -9.89 6.29
C GLN A 207 -21.48 -9.82 6.94
N ASP A 208 -20.54 -10.65 6.50
CA ASP A 208 -19.18 -10.68 7.03
C ASP A 208 -18.47 -9.31 6.81
N ILE A 209 -18.70 -8.69 5.65
CA ILE A 209 -18.13 -7.36 5.33
C ILE A 209 -18.89 -6.26 6.09
N ARG A 210 -20.21 -6.37 6.25
CA ARG A 210 -21.04 -5.38 6.95
C ARG A 210 -20.77 -5.29 8.45
N GLU A 211 -20.19 -6.32 9.04
CA GLU A 211 -19.78 -6.28 10.45
C GLU A 211 -18.51 -5.47 10.67
N MET A 212 -17.80 -5.12 9.57
CA MET A 212 -16.58 -4.34 9.64
C MET A 212 -16.88 -2.85 9.86
N GLU A 213 -16.19 -2.27 10.82
CA GLU A 213 -16.21 -0.84 11.12
C GLU A 213 -15.01 -0.12 10.47
N ARG A 214 -14.99 1.20 10.54
CA ARG A 214 -13.89 2.00 9.99
C ARG A 214 -12.53 1.61 10.58
N GLU A 215 -12.48 1.36 11.88
CA GLU A 215 -11.28 0.97 12.62
C GLU A 215 -10.75 -0.41 12.17
N ASP A 216 -11.65 -1.30 11.75
CA ASP A 216 -11.30 -2.62 11.21
C ASP A 216 -10.65 -2.46 9.83
N PHE A 217 -11.27 -1.66 8.94
CA PHE A 217 -10.70 -1.36 7.63
C PHE A 217 -9.34 -0.66 7.73
N SER A 218 -9.21 0.32 8.65
CA SER A 218 -7.94 1.00 8.87
C SER A 218 -6.85 0.02 9.30
N TRP A 219 -7.14 -0.83 10.28
CA TRP A 219 -6.20 -1.84 10.75
C TRP A 219 -5.86 -2.87 9.65
N PHE A 220 -6.83 -3.31 8.87
CA PHE A 220 -6.60 -4.23 7.75
C PHE A 220 -5.67 -3.60 6.71
N ILE A 221 -5.93 -2.36 6.30
CA ILE A 221 -5.08 -1.61 5.37
C ILE A 221 -3.66 -1.50 5.93
N ASP A 222 -3.50 -1.18 7.22
CA ASP A 222 -2.19 -1.11 7.87
C ASP A 222 -1.44 -2.44 7.80
N ARG A 223 -2.12 -3.58 8.03
CA ARG A 223 -1.50 -4.91 7.91
C ARG A 223 -1.13 -5.27 6.47
N LEU A 224 -1.97 -4.90 5.48
CA LEU A 224 -1.66 -5.09 4.05
C LEU A 224 -0.43 -4.28 3.63
N VAL A 225 -0.32 -3.05 4.12
CA VAL A 225 0.83 -2.17 3.87
C VAL A 225 2.09 -2.71 4.56
N GLU A 226 2.01 -3.19 5.79
CA GLU A 226 3.13 -3.82 6.51
C GLU A 226 3.59 -5.14 5.86
N TRP A 227 2.65 -5.90 5.30
CA TRP A 227 2.97 -7.08 4.50
C TRP A 227 3.86 -6.72 3.31
N GLY A 228 3.62 -5.58 2.67
CA GLY A 228 4.51 -4.99 1.68
C GLY A 228 4.61 -5.75 0.36
N ARG A 229 3.79 -6.78 0.14
CA ARG A 229 3.81 -7.58 -1.10
C ARG A 229 3.29 -6.81 -2.30
N TYR A 230 2.28 -5.95 -2.12
CA TYR A 230 1.64 -5.16 -3.16
C TYR A 230 1.70 -3.68 -2.81
N THR A 231 2.01 -2.82 -3.78
CA THR A 231 2.02 -1.36 -3.60
C THR A 231 0.70 -0.70 -3.99
N THR A 232 -0.05 -1.33 -4.86
CA THR A 232 -1.39 -0.90 -5.26
C THR A 232 -2.43 -1.86 -4.68
N ILE A 233 -3.33 -1.36 -3.85
CA ILE A 233 -4.39 -2.14 -3.19
C ILE A 233 -5.73 -1.52 -3.57
N VAL A 234 -6.60 -2.31 -4.17
CA VAL A 234 -7.89 -1.82 -4.68
C VAL A 234 -9.03 -2.62 -4.06
N PHE A 235 -9.91 -1.93 -3.36
CA PHE A 235 -11.14 -2.48 -2.80
C PHE A 235 -12.29 -2.25 -3.78
N ASP A 236 -12.86 -3.33 -4.31
CA ASP A 236 -14.08 -3.31 -5.14
C ASP A 236 -15.31 -3.42 -4.22
N ILE A 237 -15.97 -2.30 -3.97
CA ILE A 237 -16.99 -2.18 -2.92
C ILE A 237 -18.39 -2.17 -3.53
N GLY A 238 -19.19 -3.15 -3.13
CA GLY A 238 -20.63 -3.21 -3.44
C GLY A 238 -21.42 -2.08 -2.79
N GLY A 239 -22.47 -1.63 -3.45
CA GLY A 239 -23.27 -0.49 -3.01
C GLY A 239 -23.95 -0.66 -1.64
N GLY A 240 -24.19 -1.89 -1.21
CA GLY A 240 -24.79 -2.25 0.09
C GLY A 240 -23.87 -3.04 1.02
N ALA A 241 -22.61 -3.25 0.63
CA ALA A 241 -21.68 -4.10 1.37
C ALA A 241 -21.15 -3.44 2.66
N LEU A 242 -21.08 -2.14 2.74
CA LEU A 242 -20.56 -1.43 3.90
C LEU A 242 -21.65 -1.08 4.92
N SER A 243 -21.28 -1.15 6.20
CA SER A 243 -22.15 -0.71 7.32
C SER A 243 -22.26 0.81 7.40
N ASP A 244 -21.17 1.51 7.16
CA ASP A 244 -21.09 2.97 7.17
C ASP A 244 -20.15 3.52 6.08
N VAL A 245 -20.52 4.66 5.53
CA VAL A 245 -19.72 5.40 4.55
C VAL A 245 -18.48 6.08 5.17
N GLU A 246 -18.37 6.17 6.48
CA GLU A 246 -17.17 6.63 7.18
C GLU A 246 -15.93 5.80 6.83
N ILE A 247 -16.11 4.55 6.40
CA ILE A 247 -15.06 3.66 5.89
C ILE A 247 -14.34 4.28 4.69
N PHE A 248 -15.01 5.12 3.90
CA PHE A 248 -14.38 5.80 2.76
C PHE A 248 -13.22 6.73 3.15
N ARG A 249 -13.11 7.14 4.41
CA ARG A 249 -11.98 7.91 4.92
C ARG A 249 -10.66 7.13 5.01
N CYS A 250 -10.73 5.79 4.88
CA CYS A 250 -9.55 4.93 4.90
C CYS A 250 -8.81 4.89 3.55
N PHE A 251 -9.41 5.40 2.48
CA PHE A 251 -8.85 5.32 1.13
C PHE A 251 -8.22 6.62 0.67
N HIS A 252 -7.09 6.53 -0.04
CA HIS A 252 -6.39 7.69 -0.61
C HIS A 252 -7.19 8.34 -1.72
N ARG A 253 -7.81 7.52 -2.57
CA ARG A 253 -8.71 7.95 -3.66
C ARG A 253 -9.88 6.98 -3.79
N ILE A 254 -10.99 7.51 -4.26
CA ILE A 254 -12.20 6.74 -4.53
C ILE A 254 -12.56 6.95 -6.00
N PHE A 255 -12.60 5.87 -6.75
CA PHE A 255 -13.05 5.89 -8.13
C PHE A 255 -14.52 5.47 -8.19
N MET A 256 -15.34 6.29 -8.82
CA MET A 256 -16.78 6.06 -8.92
C MET A 256 -17.19 5.91 -10.37
N PRO A 257 -17.34 4.68 -10.85
CA PRO A 257 -17.96 4.44 -12.15
C PRO A 257 -19.36 5.01 -12.24
N VAL A 258 -19.64 5.76 -13.30
CA VAL A 258 -20.91 6.44 -13.51
C VAL A 258 -21.54 6.02 -14.83
N LEU A 259 -22.87 6.12 -14.90
CA LEU A 259 -23.65 5.99 -16.13
C LEU A 259 -24.47 7.27 -16.34
N ASN A 260 -24.71 7.63 -17.58
CA ASN A 260 -25.32 8.92 -17.96
C ASN A 260 -26.84 8.86 -18.15
N ASP A 261 -27.49 7.74 -17.78
CA ASP A 261 -28.95 7.66 -17.85
C ASP A 261 -29.62 8.39 -16.65
N THR A 262 -30.87 8.74 -16.81
CA THR A 262 -31.64 9.53 -15.84
C THR A 262 -31.73 8.88 -14.44
N ILE A 263 -31.82 7.54 -14.37
CA ILE A 263 -31.94 6.82 -13.10
C ILE A 263 -30.60 6.82 -12.40
N SER A 264 -29.52 6.59 -13.13
CA SER A 264 -28.16 6.59 -12.61
C SER A 264 -27.77 7.96 -12.06
N ILE A 265 -28.08 9.03 -12.77
CA ILE A 265 -27.84 10.42 -12.31
C ILE A 265 -28.57 10.67 -10.97
N ARG A 266 -29.84 10.30 -10.84
CA ARG A 266 -30.59 10.47 -9.58
C ARG A 266 -29.98 9.69 -8.41
N LYS A 267 -29.42 8.51 -8.66
CA LYS A 267 -28.71 7.74 -7.62
C LYS A 267 -27.41 8.41 -7.18
N LEU A 268 -26.67 8.98 -8.13
CA LEU A 268 -25.46 9.75 -7.86
C LEU A 268 -25.78 11.01 -7.04
N ASP A 269 -26.83 11.75 -7.40
CA ASP A 269 -27.29 12.93 -6.66
C ASP A 269 -27.69 12.57 -5.22
N ALA A 270 -28.40 11.43 -5.06
CA ALA A 270 -28.79 10.95 -3.73
C ALA A 270 -27.58 10.53 -2.88
N PHE A 271 -26.57 9.94 -3.51
CA PHE A 271 -25.31 9.59 -2.83
C PHE A 271 -24.54 10.85 -2.39
N ASP A 272 -24.41 11.84 -3.24
CA ASP A 272 -23.77 13.12 -2.90
C ASP A 272 -24.50 13.83 -1.75
N ALA A 273 -25.84 13.89 -1.81
CA ALA A 273 -26.65 14.48 -0.75
C ALA A 273 -26.53 13.72 0.60
N MET A 274 -26.28 12.40 0.54
CA MET A 274 -26.00 11.61 1.76
C MET A 274 -24.62 11.98 2.34
N LEU A 275 -23.57 12.12 1.52
CA LEU A 275 -22.25 12.55 1.97
C LEU A 275 -22.27 13.97 2.56
N GLU A 276 -23.01 14.88 1.96
CA GLU A 276 -23.22 16.25 2.49
C GLU A 276 -23.85 16.21 3.87
N ARG A 277 -24.95 15.46 4.04
CA ARG A 277 -25.63 15.31 5.35
C ARG A 277 -24.75 14.72 6.43
N LYS A 278 -23.77 13.87 6.06
CA LYS A 278 -22.79 13.28 6.97
C LYS A 278 -21.52 14.13 7.14
N HIS A 279 -21.48 15.34 6.60
CA HIS A 279 -20.33 16.25 6.66
C HIS A 279 -19.02 15.61 6.15
N MET A 280 -19.11 14.87 5.05
CA MET A 280 -17.98 14.15 4.45
C MET A 280 -17.34 14.90 3.27
N ASP A 281 -17.12 16.20 3.38
CA ASP A 281 -16.62 17.05 2.29
C ASP A 281 -15.23 16.62 1.78
N LYS A 282 -14.35 16.16 2.67
CA LYS A 282 -13.03 15.65 2.26
C LYS A 282 -13.16 14.40 1.40
N THR A 283 -13.98 13.43 1.83
CA THR A 283 -14.25 12.20 1.09
C THR A 283 -14.88 12.52 -0.28
N ARG A 284 -15.85 13.43 -0.31
CA ARG A 284 -16.49 13.86 -1.56
C ARG A 284 -15.47 14.44 -2.56
N ARG A 285 -14.47 15.19 -2.10
CA ARG A 285 -13.38 15.70 -2.95
C ARG A 285 -12.41 14.62 -3.41
N ALA A 286 -12.28 13.53 -2.66
CA ALA A 286 -11.44 12.39 -3.02
C ALA A 286 -12.10 11.47 -4.06
N ILE A 287 -13.40 11.67 -4.37
CA ILE A 287 -14.13 10.87 -5.37
C ILE A 287 -13.84 11.37 -6.77
N THR A 288 -13.31 10.50 -7.60
CA THR A 288 -13.13 10.70 -9.05
C THR A 288 -14.22 9.93 -9.80
N ARG A 289 -15.09 10.62 -10.51
CA ARG A 289 -16.12 9.98 -11.36
C ARG A 289 -15.48 9.52 -12.65
N VAL A 290 -15.81 8.29 -13.07
CA VAL A 290 -15.19 7.62 -14.21
C VAL A 290 -16.26 7.05 -15.14
N ASN A 291 -16.21 7.39 -16.42
CA ASN A 291 -16.98 6.69 -17.45
C ASN A 291 -16.17 5.46 -17.89
N VAL A 292 -16.59 4.29 -17.44
CA VAL A 292 -15.89 3.03 -17.74
C VAL A 292 -16.36 2.52 -19.10
N PRO A 293 -15.46 2.21 -20.04
CA PRO A 293 -15.81 1.65 -21.33
C PRO A 293 -16.39 0.23 -21.17
N ASP A 294 -17.22 -0.18 -22.13
CA ASP A 294 -17.78 -1.54 -22.16
C ASP A 294 -16.80 -2.50 -22.84
N CYS A 295 -15.71 -2.77 -22.16
CA CYS A 295 -14.64 -3.67 -22.58
C CYS A 295 -14.12 -4.48 -21.39
N GLU A 296 -13.25 -5.46 -21.61
CA GLU A 296 -12.61 -6.20 -20.52
C GLU A 296 -11.46 -5.38 -19.90
N PHE A 297 -11.06 -5.75 -18.65
CA PHE A 297 -10.10 -4.95 -17.88
C PHE A 297 -8.69 -4.92 -18.49
N GLU A 298 -8.32 -5.94 -19.28
CA GLU A 298 -7.03 -6.05 -19.97
C GLU A 298 -7.00 -5.35 -21.33
N GLU A 299 -8.14 -4.88 -21.84
CA GLU A 299 -8.21 -4.28 -23.15
C GLU A 299 -7.54 -2.89 -23.20
N PRO A 300 -6.92 -2.52 -24.34
CA PRO A 300 -6.16 -1.27 -24.46
C PRO A 300 -6.99 -0.01 -24.15
N GLU A 301 -8.29 -0.05 -24.32
CA GLU A 301 -9.18 1.07 -24.01
C GLU A 301 -9.28 1.29 -22.50
N MET A 302 -9.42 0.21 -21.72
CA MET A 302 -9.45 0.26 -20.27
C MET A 302 -8.08 0.70 -19.70
N LEU A 303 -6.99 0.16 -20.23
CA LEU A 303 -5.64 0.52 -19.78
C LEU A 303 -5.36 2.01 -20.03
N ARG A 304 -5.72 2.54 -21.19
CA ARG A 304 -5.62 3.99 -21.49
C ARG A 304 -6.46 4.84 -20.55
N LEU A 305 -7.65 4.36 -20.15
CA LEU A 305 -8.46 5.05 -19.15
C LEU A 305 -7.69 5.14 -17.83
N VAL A 306 -7.15 4.02 -17.34
CA VAL A 306 -6.41 3.95 -16.06
C VAL A 306 -5.17 4.84 -16.09
N ASP A 307 -4.39 4.83 -17.18
CA ASP A 307 -3.22 5.71 -17.36
C ASP A 307 -3.63 7.19 -17.24
N GLY A 308 -4.76 7.56 -17.82
CA GLY A 308 -5.31 8.92 -17.74
C GLY A 308 -5.78 9.35 -16.35
N LEU A 309 -5.99 8.42 -15.42
CA LEU A 309 -6.40 8.72 -14.04
C LEU A 309 -5.22 9.18 -13.15
N ASN A 310 -3.98 9.14 -13.64
CA ASN A 310 -2.76 9.49 -12.90
C ASN A 310 -2.70 8.75 -11.54
N VAL A 311 -2.83 7.45 -11.58
CA VAL A 311 -2.82 6.52 -10.45
C VAL A 311 -1.42 6.07 -10.08
#